data_c3e0a4bd9b9e7e9a51bd98c77c1f13e4
#
_entry.id   c3e0a4bd9b9e7e9a51bd98c77c1f13e4
#
_cell.length_a   1.000
_cell.length_b   1.000
_cell.length_c   1.000
_cell.angle_alpha   90.00
_cell.angle_beta   90.00
_cell.angle_gamma   90.00
#
_symmetry.space_group_name_H-M   'P 1'
#
loop_
_entity.id
_entity.type
_entity.pdbx_description
1 polymer ?
#
loop_
_entity_poly.entity_id
_entity_poly.type
_entity_poly.pdbx_seq_one_letter_code
_entity_poly.pdbx_strand_id
1 'polypeptide(L)'
;MPLGLILFMGLLAIPVLEISVFILVGSEIGVLPTIGLVFLTAVIGSMLLRHQGLSILGRVRTEMDAGRVPGAELGHGAMILVAGILLLTPGFVTDTLGFLLFVPPVRDRLWNLIRGRIAVTVARPTAAGGTRSRGP
;
A
#
# COMPACT_ATOMS: atom_id res chain seq x y z
N MET A 1 11.07 -16.13 -13.06
CA MET A 1 11.27 -14.79 -13.66
C MET A 1 11.98 -13.90 -12.64
N PRO A 2 12.97 -13.15 -13.01
CA PRO A 2 13.62 -12.23 -12.08
C PRO A 2 12.60 -11.16 -11.63
N LEU A 3 12.53 -10.90 -10.33
CA LEU A 3 11.64 -9.91 -9.71
C LEU A 3 11.70 -8.55 -10.43
N GLY A 4 12.89 -8.14 -10.86
CA GLY A 4 13.08 -6.91 -11.61
C GLY A 4 12.29 -6.83 -12.92
N LEU A 5 12.17 -7.95 -13.64
CA LEU A 5 11.39 -7.99 -14.87
C LEU A 5 9.88 -7.85 -14.60
N ILE A 6 9.39 -8.49 -13.55
CA ILE A 6 7.98 -8.39 -13.14
C ILE A 6 7.65 -6.95 -12.74
N LEU A 7 8.52 -6.32 -11.95
CA LEU A 7 8.35 -4.93 -11.54
C LEU A 7 8.43 -3.98 -12.75
N PHE A 8 9.35 -4.22 -13.67
CA PHE A 8 9.46 -3.42 -14.89
C PHE A 8 8.23 -3.55 -15.79
N MET A 9 7.73 -4.77 -15.98
CA MET A 9 6.51 -5.01 -16.74
C MET A 9 5.29 -4.35 -16.09
N GLY A 10 5.17 -4.44 -14.76
CA GLY A 10 4.10 -3.77 -14.02
C GLY A 10 4.18 -2.24 -14.14
N LEU A 11 5.38 -1.68 -14.01
CA LEU A 11 5.61 -0.24 -14.14
C LEU A 11 5.25 0.28 -15.54
N LEU A 12 5.45 -0.54 -16.58
CA LEU A 12 5.09 -0.19 -17.96
C LEU A 12 3.60 -0.42 -18.23
N ALA A 13 3.03 -1.48 -17.69
CA ALA A 13 1.64 -1.87 -17.92
C ALA A 13 0.65 -0.88 -17.29
N ILE A 14 0.94 -0.36 -16.09
CA ILE A 14 0.04 0.56 -15.39
C ILE A 14 -0.24 1.82 -16.20
N PRO A 15 0.75 2.59 -16.71
CA PRO A 15 0.49 3.76 -17.54
C PRO A 15 -0.28 3.44 -18.82
N VAL A 16 0.02 2.30 -19.45
CA VAL A 16 -0.71 1.88 -20.66
C VAL A 16 -2.17 1.58 -20.36
N LEU A 17 -2.46 0.90 -19.27
CA LEU A 17 -3.82 0.65 -18.81
C LEU A 17 -4.54 1.96 -18.46
N GLU A 18 -3.88 2.88 -17.75
CA GLU A 18 -4.44 4.19 -17.40
C GLU A 18 -4.87 4.97 -18.65
N ILE A 19 -3.95 5.10 -19.61
CA ILE A 19 -4.23 5.81 -20.87
C ILE A 19 -5.39 5.15 -21.61
N SER A 20 -5.42 3.82 -21.68
CA SER A 20 -6.50 3.09 -22.33
C SER A 20 -7.85 3.34 -21.67
N VAL A 21 -7.91 3.32 -20.34
CA VAL A 21 -9.15 3.62 -19.60
C VAL A 21 -9.54 5.08 -19.74
N PHE A 22 -8.59 6.02 -19.74
CA PHE A 22 -8.89 7.44 -19.99
C PHE A 22 -9.51 7.68 -21.38
N ILE A 23 -9.00 7.00 -22.40
CA ILE A 23 -9.56 7.11 -23.76
C ILE A 23 -10.98 6.52 -23.78
N LEU A 24 -11.19 5.35 -23.17
CA LEU A 24 -12.52 4.71 -23.10
C LEU A 24 -13.53 5.60 -22.38
N VAL A 25 -13.21 6.07 -21.18
CA VAL A 25 -14.11 6.90 -20.38
C VAL A 25 -14.35 8.25 -21.08
N GLY A 26 -13.28 8.88 -21.58
CA GLY A 26 -13.39 10.16 -22.28
C GLY A 26 -14.22 10.08 -23.58
N SER A 27 -14.20 8.93 -24.27
CA SER A 27 -15.04 8.71 -25.46
C SER A 27 -16.52 8.55 -25.12
N GLU A 28 -16.84 8.02 -23.93
CA GLU A 28 -18.23 7.79 -23.48
C GLU A 28 -18.87 9.05 -22.87
N ILE A 29 -18.16 9.74 -21.97
CA ILE A 29 -18.72 10.85 -21.19
C ILE A 29 -18.17 12.23 -21.58
N GLY A 30 -17.16 12.27 -22.45
CA GLY A 30 -16.47 13.50 -22.86
C GLY A 30 -15.27 13.87 -21.96
N VAL A 31 -14.43 14.76 -22.46
CA VAL A 31 -13.18 15.17 -21.80
C VAL A 31 -13.43 15.94 -20.50
N LEU A 32 -14.33 16.90 -20.50
CA LEU A 32 -14.63 17.74 -19.32
C LEU A 32 -15.15 16.94 -18.12
N PRO A 33 -16.17 16.06 -18.27
CA PRO A 33 -16.60 15.18 -17.19
C PRO A 33 -15.49 14.23 -16.71
N THR A 34 -14.66 13.73 -17.61
CA THR A 34 -13.52 12.85 -17.25
C THR A 34 -12.51 13.59 -16.36
N ILE A 35 -12.16 14.83 -16.72
CA ILE A 35 -11.30 15.69 -15.89
C ILE A 35 -11.97 15.96 -14.53
N GLY A 36 -13.27 16.25 -14.52
CA GLY A 36 -14.03 16.46 -13.30
C GLY A 36 -13.97 15.25 -12.35
N LEU A 37 -14.08 14.03 -12.88
CA LEU A 37 -13.94 12.80 -12.09
C LEU A 37 -12.55 12.66 -11.49
N VAL A 38 -11.49 12.96 -12.23
CA VAL A 38 -10.11 12.93 -11.74
C VAL A 38 -9.93 13.89 -10.56
N PHE A 39 -10.42 15.12 -10.67
CA PHE A 39 -10.38 16.08 -9.56
C PHE A 39 -11.20 15.61 -8.37
N LEU A 40 -12.38 15.05 -8.59
CA LEU A 40 -13.25 14.54 -7.55
C LEU A 40 -12.57 13.41 -6.76
N THR A 41 -11.96 12.44 -7.44
CA THR A 41 -11.25 11.33 -6.78
C THR A 41 -10.03 11.82 -6.02
N ALA A 42 -9.28 12.78 -6.54
CA ALA A 42 -8.15 13.39 -5.84
C ALA A 42 -8.58 14.11 -4.55
N VAL A 43 -9.68 14.85 -4.58
CA VAL A 43 -10.25 15.51 -3.40
C VAL A 43 -10.68 14.48 -2.36
N ILE A 44 -11.45 13.48 -2.76
CA ILE A 44 -11.90 12.40 -1.86
C ILE A 44 -10.71 11.67 -1.28
N GLY A 45 -9.72 11.32 -2.11
CA GLY A 45 -8.50 10.64 -1.68
C GLY A 45 -7.70 11.45 -0.65
N SER A 46 -7.56 12.76 -0.85
CA SER A 46 -6.87 13.64 0.10
C SER A 46 -7.61 13.74 1.44
N MET A 47 -8.94 13.79 1.42
CA MET A 47 -9.76 13.79 2.63
C MET A 47 -9.64 12.48 3.40
N LEU A 48 -9.71 11.34 2.70
CA LEU A 48 -9.52 10.01 3.29
C LEU A 48 -8.12 9.84 3.88
N LEU A 49 -7.10 10.26 3.14
CA LEU A 49 -5.72 10.22 3.60
C LEU A 49 -5.53 11.02 4.89
N ARG A 50 -6.07 12.24 4.93
CA ARG A 50 -6.01 13.08 6.13
C ARG A 50 -6.75 12.44 7.30
N HIS A 51 -7.98 12.00 7.10
CA HIS A 51 -8.81 11.43 8.17
C HIS A 51 -8.22 10.12 8.71
N GLN A 52 -7.91 9.19 7.85
CA GLN A 52 -7.37 7.88 8.25
C GLN A 52 -5.91 7.98 8.69
N GLY A 53 -5.10 8.83 8.08
CA GLY A 53 -3.72 9.06 8.46
C GLY A 53 -3.59 9.66 9.86
N LEU A 54 -4.40 10.64 10.22
CA LEU A 54 -4.44 11.20 11.58
C LEU A 54 -4.92 10.19 12.61
N SER A 55 -5.92 9.36 12.27
CA SER A 55 -6.39 8.28 13.14
C SER A 55 -5.30 7.25 13.44
N ILE A 56 -4.57 6.81 12.42
CA ILE A 56 -3.44 5.87 12.59
C ILE A 56 -2.31 6.51 13.39
N LEU A 57 -1.98 7.76 13.16
CA LEU A 57 -0.94 8.47 13.92
C LEU A 57 -1.29 8.52 15.41
N GLY A 58 -2.55 8.76 15.75
CA GLY A 58 -3.03 8.70 17.13
C GLY A 58 -2.86 7.33 17.76
N ARG A 59 -3.16 6.25 17.03
CA ARG A 59 -2.95 4.87 17.49
C ARG A 59 -1.47 4.54 17.69
N VAL A 60 -0.61 4.97 16.77
CA VAL A 60 0.85 4.80 16.89
C VAL A 60 1.34 5.44 18.18
N ARG A 61 0.94 6.67 18.46
CA ARG A 61 1.30 7.37 19.70
C ARG A 61 0.82 6.63 20.96
N THR A 62 -0.43 6.18 20.95
CA THR A 62 -1.02 5.43 22.09
C THR A 62 -0.25 4.14 22.36
N GLU A 63 0.11 3.37 21.32
CA GLU A 63 0.90 2.15 21.46
C GLU A 63 2.33 2.45 21.99
N MET A 64 2.97 3.49 21.49
CA MET A 64 4.30 3.89 21.96
C MET A 64 4.27 4.36 23.42
N ASP A 65 3.26 5.13 23.83
CA ASP A 65 3.08 5.59 25.21
C ASP A 65 2.84 4.43 26.18
N ALA A 66 2.21 3.35 25.71
CA ALA A 66 2.04 2.11 26.45
C ALA A 66 3.27 1.18 26.45
N GLY A 67 4.37 1.59 25.83
CA GLY A 67 5.61 0.81 25.71
C GLY A 67 5.53 -0.35 24.72
N ARG A 68 4.52 -0.38 23.84
CA ARG A 68 4.35 -1.41 22.82
C ARG A 68 4.90 -0.95 21.46
N VAL A 69 5.35 -1.90 20.65
CA VAL A 69 5.80 -1.62 19.28
C VAL A 69 4.57 -1.56 18.36
N PRO A 70 4.30 -0.41 17.70
CA PRO A 70 3.11 -0.24 16.85
C PRO A 70 3.30 -0.85 15.45
N GLY A 71 3.65 -2.13 15.35
CA GLY A 71 3.97 -2.79 14.09
C GLY A 71 2.79 -2.85 13.12
N ALA A 72 1.59 -3.24 13.59
CA ALA A 72 0.39 -3.30 12.78
C ALA A 72 -0.09 -1.89 12.36
N GLU A 73 -0.05 -0.92 13.26
CA GLU A 73 -0.42 0.47 13.00
C GLU A 73 0.50 1.12 11.97
N LEU A 74 1.82 0.87 12.04
CA LEU A 74 2.78 1.33 11.04
C LEU A 74 2.53 0.68 9.67
N GLY A 75 2.21 -0.62 9.64
CA GLY A 75 1.84 -1.32 8.41
C GLY A 75 0.57 -0.74 7.76
N HIS A 76 -0.48 -0.52 8.53
CA HIS A 76 -1.70 0.14 8.06
C HIS A 76 -1.44 1.58 7.62
N GLY A 77 -0.62 2.33 8.35
CA GLY A 77 -0.21 3.69 7.99
C GLY A 77 0.52 3.75 6.65
N ALA A 78 1.44 2.82 6.40
CA ALA A 78 2.13 2.70 5.12
C ALA A 78 1.15 2.41 3.96
N MET A 79 0.17 1.51 4.15
CA MET A 79 -0.85 1.21 3.15
C MET A 79 -1.76 2.41 2.87
N ILE A 80 -2.14 3.16 3.90
CA ILE A 80 -2.92 4.41 3.77
C ILE A 80 -2.12 5.46 2.98
N LEU A 81 -0.83 5.59 3.24
CA LEU A 81 0.04 6.52 2.52
C LEU A 81 0.15 6.14 1.04
N VAL A 82 0.34 4.86 0.74
CA VAL A 82 0.35 4.34 -0.63
C VAL A 82 -1.00 4.60 -1.32
N ALA A 83 -2.11 4.35 -0.62
CA ALA A 83 -3.45 4.64 -1.13
C ALA A 83 -3.62 6.12 -1.49
N GLY A 84 -3.15 7.02 -0.63
CA GLY A 84 -3.18 8.46 -0.88
C GLY A 84 -2.33 8.87 -2.09
N ILE A 85 -1.14 8.32 -2.22
CA ILE A 85 -0.26 8.57 -3.38
C ILE A 85 -0.91 8.09 -4.68
N LEU A 86 -1.53 6.91 -4.66
CA LEU A 86 -2.25 6.39 -5.83
C LEU A 86 -3.39 7.31 -6.26
N LEU A 87 -4.17 7.82 -5.31
CA LEU A 87 -5.29 8.73 -5.60
C LEU A 87 -4.88 10.16 -5.96
N LEU A 88 -3.68 10.59 -5.56
CA LEU A 88 -3.10 11.86 -6.00
C LEU A 88 -2.47 11.78 -7.39
N THR A 89 -2.13 10.58 -7.84
CA THR A 89 -1.65 10.33 -9.20
C THR A 89 -2.86 10.07 -10.09
N PRO A 90 -3.22 10.97 -11.00
CA PRO A 90 -4.48 10.86 -11.73
C PRO A 90 -4.51 9.59 -12.61
N GLY A 91 -5.47 8.72 -12.35
CA GLY A 91 -5.69 7.50 -13.12
C GLY A 91 -6.88 6.71 -12.59
N PHE A 92 -7.65 6.07 -13.47
CA PHE A 92 -8.83 5.30 -13.07
C PHE A 92 -8.45 3.97 -12.41
N VAL A 93 -7.43 3.29 -12.92
CA VAL A 93 -6.95 2.02 -12.37
C VAL A 93 -6.25 2.25 -11.03
N THR A 94 -5.35 3.22 -10.98
CA THR A 94 -4.66 3.60 -9.74
C THR A 94 -5.61 4.14 -8.69
N ASP A 95 -6.62 4.91 -9.06
CA ASP A 95 -7.67 5.40 -8.15
C ASP A 95 -8.47 4.24 -7.55
N THR A 96 -8.85 3.25 -8.36
CA THR A 96 -9.55 2.05 -7.87
C THR A 96 -8.69 1.29 -6.86
N LEU A 97 -7.41 1.09 -7.14
CA LEU A 97 -6.48 0.45 -6.20
C LEU A 97 -6.30 1.27 -4.92
N GLY A 98 -6.19 2.59 -5.05
CA GLY A 98 -6.10 3.50 -3.92
C GLY A 98 -7.34 3.43 -3.02
N PHE A 99 -8.53 3.47 -3.59
CA PHE A 99 -9.77 3.33 -2.82
C PHE A 99 -9.88 1.97 -2.12
N LEU A 100 -9.47 0.88 -2.77
CA LEU A 100 -9.43 -0.44 -2.14
C LEU A 100 -8.53 -0.46 -0.90
N LEU A 101 -7.38 0.19 -0.96
CA LEU A 101 -6.46 0.27 0.18
C LEU A 101 -6.98 1.16 1.32
N PHE A 102 -7.91 2.08 1.06
CA PHE A 102 -8.57 2.83 2.13
C PHE A 102 -9.62 2.02 2.88
N VAL A 103 -10.09 0.90 2.34
CA VAL A 103 -11.09 0.04 2.99
C VAL A 103 -10.42 -0.80 4.08
N PRO A 104 -10.76 -0.63 5.37
CA PRO A 104 -10.10 -1.33 6.47
C PRO A 104 -10.06 -2.86 6.34
N PRO A 105 -11.13 -3.59 5.96
CA PRO A 105 -11.07 -5.03 5.77
C PRO A 105 -10.06 -5.49 4.72
N VAL A 106 -9.87 -4.71 3.65
CA VAL A 106 -8.87 -5.00 2.61
C VAL A 106 -7.46 -4.87 3.17
N ARG A 107 -7.20 -3.80 3.93
CA ARG A 107 -5.92 -3.59 4.60
C ARG A 107 -5.61 -4.69 5.62
N ASP A 108 -6.60 -5.12 6.40
CA ASP A 108 -6.44 -6.19 7.39
C ASP A 108 -6.01 -7.50 6.72
N ARG A 109 -6.65 -7.86 5.62
CA ARG A 109 -6.29 -9.06 4.86
C ARG A 109 -4.89 -8.95 4.27
N LEU A 110 -4.57 -7.81 3.68
CA LEU A 110 -3.25 -7.56 3.10
C LEU A 110 -2.15 -7.57 4.17
N TRP A 111 -2.40 -6.95 5.33
CA TRP A 111 -1.49 -6.99 6.47
C TRP A 111 -1.25 -8.41 6.96
N ASN A 112 -2.28 -9.22 7.09
CA ASN A 112 -2.17 -10.61 7.50
C ASN A 112 -1.32 -11.44 6.53
N LEU A 113 -1.41 -11.20 5.24
CA LEU A 113 -0.58 -11.83 4.22
C LEU A 113 0.88 -11.40 4.31
N ILE A 114 1.13 -10.11 4.49
CA ILE A 114 2.48 -9.54 4.56
C ILE A 114 3.19 -9.97 5.84
N ARG A 115 2.54 -9.86 6.99
CA ARG A 115 3.14 -10.25 8.28
C ARG A 115 3.49 -11.73 8.33
N GLY A 116 2.69 -12.60 7.72
CA GLY A 116 2.99 -14.02 7.63
C GLY A 116 4.29 -14.31 6.87
N ARG A 117 4.56 -13.56 5.80
CA ARG A 117 5.81 -13.65 5.04
C ARG A 117 7.01 -13.06 5.79
N ILE A 118 6.84 -11.95 6.48
CA ILE A 118 7.89 -11.32 7.30
C ILE A 118 8.29 -12.24 8.46
N ALA A 119 7.33 -12.86 9.17
CA ALA A 119 7.59 -13.78 10.25
C ALA A 119 8.44 -15.00 9.80
N VAL A 120 8.17 -15.53 8.61
CA VAL A 120 8.96 -16.62 8.01
C VAL A 120 10.39 -16.18 7.68
N THR A 121 10.59 -14.94 7.28
CA THR A 121 11.92 -14.41 6.94
C THR A 121 12.76 -14.12 8.17
N VAL A 122 12.15 -13.65 9.27
CA VAL A 122 12.84 -13.36 10.54
C VAL A 122 13.10 -14.65 11.35
N ALA A 123 12.28 -15.69 11.18
CA ALA A 123 12.42 -16.96 11.87
C ALA A 123 13.45 -17.93 11.26
N ARG A 124 14.30 -17.51 10.32
CA ARG A 124 15.47 -18.30 9.95
C ARG A 124 16.56 -18.10 11.01
N PRO A 125 16.77 -19.09 11.91
CA PRO A 125 17.92 -19.01 12.79
C PRO A 125 19.16 -19.12 11.91
N THR A 126 20.05 -18.18 12.03
CA THR A 126 21.44 -18.37 11.62
C THR A 126 21.99 -19.53 12.44
N ALA A 127 21.90 -20.72 11.90
CA ALA A 127 22.65 -21.85 12.39
C ALA A 127 24.13 -21.62 12.05
N ALA A 128 24.79 -20.84 12.89
CA ALA A 128 26.25 -20.69 12.82
C ALA A 128 26.80 -20.77 14.24
N GLY A 129 27.54 -21.80 14.49
CA GLY A 129 28.50 -21.83 15.55
C GLY A 129 28.26 -22.86 16.67
N GLY A 130 28.13 -24.13 16.32
CA GLY A 130 28.45 -25.18 17.26
C GLY A 130 29.97 -25.24 17.48
N THR A 131 30.49 -24.51 18.44
CA THR A 131 31.83 -24.74 18.95
C THR A 131 31.77 -25.99 19.81
N ARG A 132 32.21 -27.11 19.25
CA ARG A 132 32.60 -28.27 20.02
C ARG A 132 33.83 -27.92 20.85
N SER A 133 33.64 -27.61 22.12
CA SER A 133 34.67 -27.68 23.12
C SER A 133 34.87 -29.15 23.46
N ARG A 134 35.94 -29.76 22.96
CA ARG A 134 36.52 -30.96 23.52
C ARG A 134 37.44 -30.47 24.63
N GLY A 135 37.05 -30.75 25.88
CA GLY A 135 37.96 -30.75 26.99
C GLY A 135 38.57 -32.15 27.15
N PRO A 136 39.77 -32.26 27.76
CA PRO A 136 40.54 -33.52 27.91
C PRO A 136 39.91 -34.49 28.87
#